data_ef6bdea8912eb0d887cbb76340f54c7a
#
_entry.id   ef6bdea8912eb0d887cbb76340f54c7a
#
_cell.length_a   1.000
_cell.length_b   1.000
_cell.length_c   1.000
_cell.angle_alpha   90.00
_cell.angle_beta   90.00
_cell.angle_gamma   90.00
#
_symmetry.space_group_name_H-M   'P 1'
#
loop_
_entity.id
_entity.type
_entity.pdbx_description
1 polymer ?
#
loop_
_entity_poly.entity_id
_entity_poly.type
_entity_poly.pdbx_seq_one_letter_code
_entity_poly.pdbx_strand_id
1 'polypeptide(L)'
;MIETIAPIFVEEFEKHLLPVTFSESLPTGADVAEEYFRLLQHSWFDSIDGGDLVSASEVLHEHAEIKHYRVWTGDQNQAEPFELISGKSNILLWLQQQRTRLAASGRKHLVKTVLVGNHEFSFRAETIAGQQQSACFIGWIKLRDQLIYRYTVVPD
;
A
#
# COMPACT_ATOMS: atom_id res chain seq x y z
N MET A 1 4.69 -14.60 -7.13
CA MET A 1 4.73 -13.43 -8.03
C MET A 1 3.33 -12.88 -8.22
N ILE A 2 3.22 -11.69 -8.74
CA ILE A 2 1.93 -11.02 -8.92
C ILE A 2 0.97 -11.80 -9.81
N GLU A 3 1.49 -12.48 -10.81
CA GLU A 3 0.71 -13.35 -11.71
C GLU A 3 0.07 -14.54 -10.99
N THR A 4 0.65 -14.94 -9.86
CA THR A 4 0.09 -16.01 -9.02
C THR A 4 -1.04 -15.49 -8.13
N ILE A 5 -0.98 -14.24 -7.71
CA ILE A 5 -1.97 -13.61 -6.84
C ILE A 5 -3.14 -13.05 -7.65
N ALA A 6 -2.84 -12.46 -8.82
CA ALA A 6 -3.80 -11.75 -9.65
C ALA A 6 -5.06 -12.56 -10.02
N PRO A 7 -4.96 -13.81 -10.52
CA PRO A 7 -6.16 -14.56 -10.93
C PRO A 7 -7.12 -14.80 -9.78
N ILE A 8 -6.58 -15.16 -8.60
CA ILE A 8 -7.39 -15.42 -7.42
C ILE A 8 -8.08 -14.15 -6.94
N PHE A 9 -7.36 -13.05 -6.91
CA PHE A 9 -7.89 -11.78 -6.41
C PHE A 9 -8.97 -11.21 -7.32
N VAL A 10 -8.78 -11.29 -8.62
CA VAL A 10 -9.77 -10.86 -9.61
C VAL A 10 -11.02 -11.72 -9.54
N GLU A 11 -10.89 -13.04 -9.42
CA GLU A 11 -12.03 -13.93 -9.25
C GLU A 11 -12.85 -13.60 -8.00
N GLU A 12 -12.19 -13.34 -6.88
CA GLU A 12 -12.88 -12.96 -5.65
C GLU A 12 -13.60 -11.61 -5.81
N PHE A 13 -12.99 -10.67 -6.47
CA PHE A 13 -13.62 -9.38 -6.75
C PHE A 13 -14.87 -9.55 -7.63
N GLU A 14 -14.78 -10.32 -8.69
CA GLU A 14 -15.91 -10.59 -9.58
C GLU A 14 -17.05 -11.32 -8.88
N LYS A 15 -16.75 -12.29 -8.03
CA LYS A 15 -17.77 -13.00 -7.24
C LYS A 15 -18.57 -12.07 -6.34
N HIS A 16 -17.93 -11.05 -5.81
CA HIS A 16 -18.60 -10.08 -4.95
C HIS A 16 -19.41 -9.05 -5.74
N LEU A 17 -19.03 -8.75 -6.97
CA LEU A 17 -19.73 -7.78 -7.81
C LEU A 17 -20.89 -8.37 -8.61
N LEU A 18 -20.69 -9.55 -9.20
CA LEU A 18 -21.65 -10.16 -10.13
C LEU A 18 -23.04 -10.44 -9.54
N PRO A 19 -23.19 -10.83 -8.26
CA PRO A 19 -24.53 -11.07 -7.72
C PRO A 19 -25.35 -9.81 -7.49
N VAL A 20 -24.72 -8.65 -7.51
CA VAL A 20 -25.39 -7.37 -7.28
C VAL A 20 -26.01 -6.89 -8.58
N THR A 21 -27.27 -6.51 -8.54
CA THR A 21 -27.93 -5.87 -9.67
C THR A 21 -27.37 -4.46 -9.84
N PHE A 22 -26.61 -4.25 -10.89
CA PHE A 22 -25.95 -2.97 -11.11
C PHE A 22 -26.89 -1.96 -11.73
N SER A 23 -26.92 -0.76 -11.16
CA SER A 23 -27.34 0.43 -11.88
C SER A 23 -26.16 0.94 -12.71
N GLU A 24 -26.44 1.73 -13.74
CA GLU A 24 -25.40 2.34 -14.57
C GLU A 24 -24.42 3.25 -13.80
N SER A 25 -24.77 3.62 -12.58
CA SER A 25 -23.95 4.47 -11.71
C SER A 25 -22.89 3.71 -10.90
N LEU A 26 -22.88 2.37 -10.90
CA LEU A 26 -21.88 1.61 -10.15
C LEU A 26 -20.57 1.54 -10.92
N PRO A 27 -19.43 1.71 -10.22
CA PRO A 27 -18.13 1.69 -10.87
C PRO A 27 -17.80 0.29 -11.40
N THR A 28 -17.10 0.24 -12.51
CA THR A 28 -16.50 -0.99 -13.05
C THR A 28 -15.29 -1.40 -12.21
N GLY A 29 -14.83 -2.64 -12.38
CA GLY A 29 -13.58 -3.10 -11.74
C GLY A 29 -12.38 -2.24 -12.14
N ALA A 30 -12.33 -1.74 -13.37
CA ALA A 30 -11.26 -0.84 -13.85
C ALA A 30 -11.32 0.52 -13.15
N ASP A 31 -12.50 1.09 -12.94
CA ASP A 31 -12.68 2.36 -12.25
C ASP A 31 -12.26 2.25 -10.77
N VAL A 32 -12.61 1.15 -10.13
CA VAL A 32 -12.24 0.87 -8.73
C VAL A 32 -10.73 0.69 -8.61
N ALA A 33 -10.10 -0.01 -9.54
CA ALA A 33 -8.65 -0.18 -9.57
C ALA A 33 -7.93 1.17 -9.73
N GLU A 34 -8.44 2.04 -10.58
CA GLU A 34 -7.89 3.40 -10.74
C GLU A 34 -8.03 4.23 -9.48
N GLU A 35 -9.17 4.14 -8.81
CA GLU A 35 -9.39 4.83 -7.53
C GLU A 35 -8.40 4.37 -6.47
N TYR A 36 -8.17 3.06 -6.36
CA TYR A 36 -7.20 2.51 -5.40
C TYR A 36 -5.76 2.83 -5.80
N PHE A 37 -5.48 2.90 -7.09
CA PHE A 37 -4.18 3.38 -7.56
C PHE A 37 -3.93 4.81 -7.09
N ARG A 38 -4.90 5.70 -7.24
CA ARG A 38 -4.79 7.09 -6.79
C ARG A 38 -4.61 7.19 -5.27
N LEU A 39 -5.36 6.39 -4.53
CA LEU A 39 -5.21 6.32 -3.07
C LEU A 39 -3.79 5.96 -2.68
N LEU A 40 -3.24 4.92 -3.30
CA LEU A 40 -1.89 4.45 -3.03
C LEU A 40 -0.82 5.42 -3.52
N GLN A 41 -0.83 5.72 -4.81
CA GLN A 41 0.26 6.48 -5.42
C GLN A 41 0.23 7.93 -4.97
N HIS A 42 -0.91 8.60 -5.10
CA HIS A 42 -0.96 10.04 -4.86
C HIS A 42 -1.22 10.40 -3.41
N SER A 43 -2.16 9.75 -2.76
CA SER A 43 -2.51 10.11 -1.38
C SER A 43 -1.57 9.50 -0.35
N TRP A 44 -1.03 8.32 -0.60
CA TRP A 44 -0.15 7.62 0.33
C TRP A 44 1.33 7.80 -0.01
N PHE A 45 1.81 7.19 -1.10
CA PHE A 45 3.25 7.16 -1.39
C PHE A 45 3.84 8.52 -1.76
N ASP A 46 3.19 9.30 -2.63
CA ASP A 46 3.71 10.62 -3.00
C ASP A 46 3.73 11.56 -1.81
N SER A 47 2.75 11.45 -0.91
CA SER A 47 2.73 12.22 0.33
C SER A 47 3.89 11.85 1.26
N ILE A 48 4.13 10.55 1.45
CA ILE A 48 5.25 10.08 2.27
C ILE A 48 6.58 10.49 1.67
N ASP A 49 6.77 10.27 0.38
CA ASP A 49 8.01 10.57 -0.33
C ASP A 49 8.28 12.08 -0.36
N GLY A 50 7.25 12.89 -0.47
CA GLY A 50 7.34 14.34 -0.40
C GLY A 50 7.44 14.89 1.02
N GLY A 51 7.25 14.06 2.03
CA GLY A 51 7.32 14.45 3.43
C GLY A 51 6.06 15.09 3.98
N ASP A 52 4.97 15.00 3.27
CA ASP A 52 3.68 15.48 3.72
C ASP A 52 2.95 14.37 4.51
N LEU A 53 3.37 14.20 5.77
CA LEU A 53 2.79 13.17 6.63
C LEU A 53 1.36 13.52 7.07
N VAL A 54 0.97 14.77 7.03
CA VAL A 54 -0.40 15.18 7.31
C VAL A 54 -1.33 14.62 6.24
N SER A 55 -1.01 14.83 4.97
CA SER A 55 -1.81 14.26 3.87
C SER A 55 -1.79 12.73 3.87
N ALA A 56 -0.65 12.11 4.13
CA ALA A 56 -0.57 10.65 4.28
C ALA A 56 -1.49 10.14 5.40
N SER A 57 -1.60 10.88 6.49
CA SER A 57 -2.44 10.49 7.63
C SER A 57 -3.93 10.47 7.32
N GLU A 58 -4.37 11.27 6.34
CA GLU A 58 -5.79 11.38 5.99
C GLU A 58 -6.37 10.11 5.40
N VAL A 59 -5.52 9.24 4.84
CA VAL A 59 -5.96 7.95 4.28
C VAL A 59 -5.89 6.80 5.28
N LEU A 60 -5.41 7.04 6.50
CA LEU A 60 -5.32 6.03 7.55
C LEU A 60 -6.56 6.04 8.46
N HIS A 61 -7.09 4.85 8.71
CA HIS A 61 -8.06 4.65 9.77
C HIS A 61 -7.39 4.90 11.14
N GLU A 62 -8.14 5.41 12.10
CA GLU A 62 -7.65 5.66 13.48
C GLU A 62 -6.97 4.43 14.08
N HIS A 63 -7.55 3.25 13.84
CA HIS A 63 -7.05 1.96 14.32
C HIS A 63 -6.30 1.18 13.23
N ALA A 64 -5.67 1.88 12.30
CA ALA A 64 -4.89 1.25 11.25
C ALA A 64 -3.71 0.47 11.83
N GLU A 65 -3.35 -0.61 11.13
CA GLU A 65 -2.21 -1.44 11.51
C GLU A 65 -1.39 -1.76 10.27
N ILE A 66 -0.08 -1.58 10.38
CA ILE A 66 0.86 -1.90 9.31
C ILE A 66 1.76 -3.05 9.78
N LYS A 67 1.84 -4.10 8.97
CA LYS A 67 2.80 -5.18 9.10
C LYS A 67 3.80 -5.07 7.97
N HIS A 68 5.02 -4.69 8.29
CA HIS A 68 6.04 -4.36 7.30
C HIS A 68 7.21 -5.33 7.39
N TYR A 69 7.33 -6.20 6.41
CA TYR A 69 8.50 -7.06 6.25
C TYR A 69 9.65 -6.29 5.60
N ARG A 70 10.87 -6.72 5.86
CA ARG A 70 12.05 -6.09 5.29
C ARG A 70 12.05 -6.22 3.78
N VAL A 71 12.00 -5.11 3.08
CA VAL A 71 12.05 -5.04 1.61
C VAL A 71 13.50 -5.03 1.10
N TRP A 72 14.35 -4.26 1.77
CA TRP A 72 15.76 -4.17 1.40
C TRP A 72 16.59 -5.21 2.15
N THR A 73 17.32 -6.04 1.42
CA THR A 73 18.18 -7.07 2.01
C THR A 73 19.33 -6.51 2.85
N GLY A 74 19.74 -5.28 2.56
CA GLY A 74 20.80 -4.57 3.30
C GLY A 74 20.33 -3.79 4.51
N ASP A 75 19.05 -3.83 4.86
CA ASP A 75 18.52 -3.08 5.99
C ASP A 75 18.86 -3.77 7.32
N GLN A 76 19.99 -3.37 7.90
CA GLN A 76 20.52 -3.94 9.14
C GLN A 76 19.81 -3.43 10.41
N ASN A 77 18.97 -2.41 10.28
CA ASN A 77 18.33 -1.77 11.43
C ASN A 77 17.06 -2.50 11.89
N GLN A 78 16.54 -3.40 11.08
CA GLN A 78 15.39 -4.22 11.42
C GLN A 78 15.86 -5.56 11.98
N ALA A 79 15.78 -5.73 13.30
CA ALA A 79 16.20 -6.94 13.98
C ALA A 79 15.24 -8.11 13.73
N GLU A 80 13.94 -7.84 13.73
CA GLU A 80 12.90 -8.82 13.48
C GLU A 80 12.59 -8.95 11.98
N PRO A 81 12.03 -10.09 11.52
CA PRO A 81 11.67 -10.26 10.12
C PRO A 81 10.59 -9.28 9.65
N PHE A 82 9.78 -8.76 10.55
CA PHE A 82 8.80 -7.74 10.26
C PHE A 82 8.62 -6.79 11.46
N GLU A 83 8.08 -5.62 11.19
CA GLU A 83 7.63 -4.67 12.19
C GLU A 83 6.10 -4.62 12.17
N LEU A 84 5.50 -4.53 13.34
CA LEU A 84 4.06 -4.35 13.50
C LEU A 84 3.81 -2.99 14.15
N ILE A 85 3.16 -2.08 13.43
CA ILE A 85 2.86 -0.74 13.90
C ILE A 85 1.34 -0.60 14.00
N SER A 86 0.85 -0.34 15.19
CA SER A 86 -0.59 -0.25 15.46
C SER A 86 -0.99 1.16 15.87
N GLY A 87 -2.04 1.65 15.25
CA GLY A 87 -2.62 2.97 15.50
C GLY A 87 -2.03 4.05 14.62
N LYS A 88 -2.90 4.95 14.16
CA LYS A 88 -2.56 6.05 13.26
C LYS A 88 -1.40 6.90 13.79
N SER A 89 -1.42 7.28 15.06
CA SER A 89 -0.37 8.10 15.67
C SER A 89 0.99 7.40 15.66
N ASN A 90 1.01 6.11 15.96
CA ASN A 90 2.24 5.31 15.95
C ASN A 90 2.77 5.12 14.53
N ILE A 91 1.88 4.96 13.56
CA ILE A 91 2.26 4.87 12.14
C ILE A 91 2.93 6.17 11.68
N LEU A 92 2.37 7.32 12.04
CA LEU A 92 2.96 8.61 11.69
C LEU A 92 4.33 8.80 12.32
N LEU A 93 4.49 8.42 13.58
CA LEU A 93 5.79 8.47 14.26
C LEU A 93 6.81 7.55 13.57
N TRP A 94 6.41 6.34 13.22
CA TRP A 94 7.24 5.39 12.49
C TRP A 94 7.67 5.94 11.13
N LEU A 95 6.74 6.52 10.36
CA LEU A 95 7.04 7.15 9.07
C LEU A 95 8.02 8.31 9.23
N GLN A 96 7.86 9.13 10.26
CA GLN A 96 8.76 10.23 10.55
C GLN A 96 10.18 9.73 10.85
N GLN A 97 10.31 8.68 11.63
CA GLN A 97 11.59 8.05 11.94
C GLN A 97 12.24 7.45 10.70
N GLN A 98 11.46 6.74 9.87
CA GLN A 98 11.94 6.16 8.62
C GLN A 98 12.44 7.27 7.68
N ARG A 99 11.69 8.33 7.55
CA ARG A 99 12.05 9.46 6.70
C ARG A 99 13.34 10.14 7.14
N THR A 100 13.50 10.38 8.43
CA THR A 100 14.74 10.96 8.97
C THR A 100 15.94 10.08 8.66
N ARG A 101 15.80 8.77 8.83
CA ARG A 101 16.84 7.79 8.53
C ARG A 101 17.16 7.71 7.03
N LEU A 102 16.17 7.87 6.17
CA LEU A 102 16.28 7.66 4.73
C LEU A 102 16.32 8.96 3.92
N ALA A 103 16.35 10.11 4.57
CA ALA A 103 16.26 11.41 3.91
C ALA A 103 17.31 11.62 2.82
N ALA A 104 18.53 11.11 3.02
CA ALA A 104 19.63 11.23 2.05
C ALA A 104 19.49 10.29 0.85
N SER A 105 18.62 9.29 0.90
CA SER A 105 18.48 8.30 -0.17
C SER A 105 17.62 8.77 -1.35
N GLY A 106 16.79 9.82 -1.14
CA GLY A 106 15.84 10.29 -2.17
C GLY A 106 14.85 9.21 -2.58
N ARG A 107 14.45 8.35 -1.63
CA ARG A 107 13.61 7.19 -1.92
C ARG A 107 12.24 7.59 -2.44
N LYS A 108 11.79 6.90 -3.47
CA LYS A 108 10.46 7.07 -4.08
C LYS A 108 9.78 5.72 -4.27
N HIS A 109 8.47 5.72 -4.19
CA HIS A 109 7.64 4.54 -4.41
C HIS A 109 6.81 4.71 -5.68
N LEU A 110 6.80 3.66 -6.51
CA LEU A 110 6.03 3.63 -7.75
C LEU A 110 5.13 2.40 -7.77
N VAL A 111 3.83 2.63 -7.77
CA VAL A 111 2.84 1.55 -7.90
C VAL A 111 2.79 1.08 -9.35
N LYS A 112 2.95 -0.21 -9.54
CA LYS A 112 2.99 -0.85 -10.88
C LYS A 112 1.68 -1.51 -11.26
N THR A 113 1.04 -2.18 -10.31
CA THR A 113 -0.18 -2.96 -10.55
C THR A 113 -1.06 -2.91 -9.33
N VAL A 114 -2.37 -2.82 -9.53
CA VAL A 114 -3.38 -2.90 -8.48
C VAL A 114 -4.38 -3.98 -8.85
N LEU A 115 -4.67 -4.87 -7.90
CA LEU A 115 -5.60 -5.98 -8.04
C LEU A 115 -6.68 -5.86 -6.97
N VAL A 116 -7.89 -5.70 -7.40
CA VAL A 116 -9.01 -5.28 -6.56
C VAL A 116 -9.81 -6.47 -6.06
N GLY A 117 -10.15 -6.46 -4.78
CA GLY A 117 -11.09 -7.35 -4.13
C GLY A 117 -12.23 -6.57 -3.48
N ASN A 118 -12.99 -7.23 -2.62
CA ASN A 118 -14.11 -6.62 -1.90
C ASN A 118 -13.60 -5.93 -0.62
N HIS A 119 -13.61 -4.60 -0.61
CA HIS A 119 -13.05 -3.76 0.48
C HIS A 119 -11.57 -4.04 0.77
N GLU A 120 -10.88 -4.66 -0.17
CA GLU A 120 -9.44 -4.93 -0.07
C GLU A 120 -8.82 -4.94 -1.46
N PHE A 121 -7.53 -4.72 -1.52
CA PHE A 121 -6.78 -4.81 -2.76
C PHE A 121 -5.33 -5.18 -2.47
N SER A 122 -4.68 -5.78 -3.44
CA SER A 122 -3.25 -5.99 -3.42
C SER A 122 -2.58 -5.16 -4.51
N PHE A 123 -1.31 -4.92 -4.36
CA PHE A 123 -0.56 -4.16 -5.34
C PHE A 123 0.89 -4.60 -5.38
N ARG A 124 1.50 -4.37 -6.51
CA ARG A 124 2.95 -4.48 -6.68
C ARG A 124 3.50 -3.08 -6.87
N ALA A 125 4.59 -2.80 -6.17
CA ALA A 125 5.25 -1.51 -6.27
C ALA A 125 6.76 -1.70 -6.27
N GLU A 126 7.44 -0.65 -6.68
CA GLU A 126 8.89 -0.56 -6.68
C GLU A 126 9.30 0.62 -5.82
N THR A 127 10.26 0.42 -4.95
CA THR A 127 10.90 1.52 -4.24
C THR A 127 12.27 1.76 -4.87
N ILE A 128 12.55 3.02 -5.19
CA ILE A 128 13.77 3.45 -5.87
C ILE A 128 14.54 4.36 -4.92
N ALA A 129 15.83 4.06 -4.73
CA ALA A 129 16.73 4.88 -3.92
C ALA A 129 17.97 5.22 -4.75
N GLY A 130 18.15 6.51 -5.06
CA GLY A 130 19.24 6.96 -5.93
C GLY A 130 19.05 6.51 -7.38
N GLN A 131 20.14 6.48 -8.15
CA GLN A 131 20.07 6.21 -9.58
C GLN A 131 20.12 4.72 -9.96
N GLN A 132 20.49 3.83 -9.04
CA GLN A 132 20.81 2.45 -9.38
C GLN A 132 20.25 1.40 -8.42
N GLN A 133 19.55 1.81 -7.37
CA GLN A 133 19.01 0.88 -6.40
C GLN A 133 17.49 0.88 -6.45
N SER A 134 16.93 -0.30 -6.69
CA SER A 134 15.49 -0.50 -6.62
C SER A 134 15.19 -1.83 -5.95
N ALA A 135 14.03 -1.90 -5.32
CA ALA A 135 13.50 -3.13 -4.76
C ALA A 135 12.00 -3.20 -5.02
N CYS A 136 11.53 -4.37 -5.37
CA CYS A 136 10.11 -4.61 -5.59
C CYS A 136 9.47 -5.17 -4.32
N PHE A 137 8.23 -4.84 -4.11
CA PHE A 137 7.45 -5.36 -2.99
C PHE A 137 5.98 -5.51 -3.37
N ILE A 138 5.30 -6.33 -2.60
CA ILE A 138 3.87 -6.55 -2.71
C ILE A 138 3.23 -6.02 -1.43
N GLY A 139 2.13 -5.29 -1.58
CA GLY A 139 1.33 -4.83 -0.48
C GLY A 139 -0.08 -5.41 -0.55
N TRP A 140 -0.69 -5.54 0.62
CA TRP A 140 -2.07 -5.96 0.77
C TRP A 140 -2.76 -5.00 1.72
N ILE A 141 -3.86 -4.38 1.26
CA ILE A 141 -4.58 -3.39 2.03
C ILE A 141 -6.04 -3.82 2.19
N LYS A 142 -6.51 -3.78 3.42
CA LYS A 142 -7.93 -3.85 3.76
C LYS A 142 -8.40 -2.45 4.15
N LEU A 143 -9.56 -2.07 3.62
CA LEU A 143 -10.18 -0.79 3.93
C LEU A 143 -11.28 -0.96 4.96
N ARG A 144 -11.45 0.05 5.80
CA ARG A 144 -12.59 0.25 6.68
C ARG A 144 -12.98 1.71 6.61
N ASP A 145 -14.25 2.00 6.37
CA ASP A 145 -14.73 3.37 6.18
C ASP A 145 -13.95 4.11 5.08
N GLN A 146 -13.57 3.37 4.01
CA GLN A 146 -12.77 3.86 2.89
C GLN A 146 -11.34 4.32 3.27
N LEU A 147 -10.88 3.95 4.45
CA LEU A 147 -9.54 4.26 4.95
C LEU A 147 -8.71 2.98 5.08
N ILE A 148 -7.39 3.14 5.00
CA ILE A 148 -6.45 2.03 5.20
C ILE A 148 -6.57 1.54 6.63
N TYR A 149 -7.01 0.29 6.79
CA TYR A 149 -7.23 -0.33 8.09
C TYR A 149 -6.18 -1.38 8.41
N ARG A 150 -5.85 -2.23 7.45
CA ARG A 150 -4.76 -3.20 7.55
C ARG A 150 -3.88 -3.09 6.33
N TYR A 151 -2.60 -3.03 6.54
CA TYR A 151 -1.63 -2.92 5.47
C TYR A 151 -0.47 -3.86 5.75
N THR A 152 -0.23 -4.81 4.86
CA THR A 152 0.90 -5.74 4.93
C THR A 152 1.82 -5.49 3.75
N VAL A 153 3.11 -5.36 3.99
CA VAL A 153 4.15 -5.18 2.99
C VAL A 153 5.10 -6.37 3.06
N VAL A 154 5.32 -7.02 1.93
CA VAL A 154 6.27 -8.12 1.80
C VAL A 154 7.21 -7.89 0.62
N PRO A 155 8.47 -8.36 0.66
CA PRO A 155 9.34 -8.28 -0.50
C PRO A 155 8.82 -9.16 -1.62
N ASP A 156 9.02 -8.71 -2.87
CA ASP A 156 8.68 -9.46 -4.08
C ASP A 156 9.90 -10.26 -4.57
#